data_f5313953830163a5d208732a851f82c0
#
_entry.id   f5313953830163a5d208732a851f82c0
#
_cell.length_a   1.000
_cell.length_b   1.000
_cell.length_c   1.000
_cell.angle_alpha   90.00
_cell.angle_beta   90.00
_cell.angle_gamma   90.00
#
_symmetry.space_group_name_H-M   'P 1'
#
loop_
_entity.id
_entity.type
_entity.pdbx_description
1 polymer ?
#
loop_
_entity_poly.entity_id
_entity_poly.type
_entity_poly.pdbx_seq_one_letter_code
_entity_poly.pdbx_strand_id
1 'polypeptide(L)'
;MSNAPLMPMATAVWLVENTTLTFKQIADFCKLHEVEIQGIADGEVAKGIKAYNPIISGQLSKEEIDLSSKDANRPLVIKSS
;
A
#
# COMPACT_ATOMS: atom_id res chain seq x y z
N MET A 1 17.10 -9.13 3.52
CA MET A 1 15.76 -9.57 3.14
C MET A 1 14.89 -8.38 2.85
N SER A 2 14.11 -8.48 1.81
CA SER A 2 13.22 -7.41 1.43
C SER A 2 12.01 -7.37 2.35
N ASN A 3 11.62 -6.17 2.81
CA ASN A 3 10.41 -5.97 3.60
C ASN A 3 9.25 -5.52 2.72
N ALA A 4 9.43 -5.60 1.40
CA ALA A 4 8.36 -5.23 0.48
C ALA A 4 7.26 -6.29 0.48
N PRO A 5 5.99 -5.89 0.29
CA PRO A 5 4.91 -6.86 0.22
C PRO A 5 5.02 -7.69 -1.06
N LEU A 6 4.35 -8.84 -1.03
CA LEU A 6 4.15 -9.61 -2.24
C LEU A 6 3.30 -8.79 -3.20
N MET A 7 3.62 -8.82 -4.49
CA MET A 7 2.87 -8.08 -5.51
C MET A 7 2.72 -6.59 -5.14
N PRO A 8 3.85 -5.86 -5.02
CA PRO A 8 3.78 -4.49 -4.50
C PRO A 8 2.90 -3.56 -5.32
N MET A 9 2.89 -3.66 -6.65
CA MET A 9 2.02 -2.80 -7.46
C MET A 9 0.55 -3.10 -7.23
N ALA A 10 0.18 -4.36 -7.17
CA ALA A 10 -1.21 -4.76 -6.93
C ALA A 10 -1.65 -4.35 -5.53
N THR A 11 -0.75 -4.48 -4.55
CA THR A 11 -1.01 -4.06 -3.17
C THR A 11 -1.21 -2.55 -3.12
N ALA A 12 -0.37 -1.80 -3.83
CA ALA A 12 -0.49 -0.34 -3.88
C ALA A 12 -1.84 0.07 -4.50
N VAL A 13 -2.27 -0.60 -5.54
CA VAL A 13 -3.58 -0.33 -6.15
C VAL A 13 -4.68 -0.50 -5.12
N TRP A 14 -4.64 -1.59 -4.36
CA TRP A 14 -5.65 -1.83 -3.33
C TRP A 14 -5.64 -0.74 -2.26
N LEU A 15 -4.45 -0.36 -1.80
CA LEU A 15 -4.31 0.66 -0.75
C LEU A 15 -4.80 2.03 -1.22
N VAL A 16 -4.49 2.39 -2.46
CA VAL A 16 -4.96 3.66 -3.03
C VAL A 16 -6.49 3.69 -3.10
N GLU A 17 -7.10 2.58 -3.49
CA GLU A 17 -8.54 2.52 -3.71
C GLU A 17 -9.35 2.36 -2.44
N ASN A 18 -8.79 1.75 -1.42
CA ASN A 18 -9.55 1.32 -0.24
C ASN A 18 -9.13 1.96 1.07
N THR A 19 -8.12 2.81 1.06
CA THR A 19 -7.65 3.47 2.30
C THR A 19 -7.43 4.94 2.08
N THR A 20 -7.26 5.67 3.20
CA THR A 20 -6.95 7.10 3.17
C THR A 20 -5.47 7.37 3.45
N LEU A 21 -4.63 6.34 3.34
CA LEU A 21 -3.19 6.48 3.55
C LEU A 21 -2.60 7.46 2.55
N THR A 22 -1.52 8.15 2.97
CA THR A 22 -0.85 9.07 2.07
C THR A 22 -0.06 8.30 1.01
N PHE A 23 0.21 8.96 -0.09
CA PHE A 23 1.01 8.36 -1.15
C PHE A 23 2.39 7.97 -0.63
N LYS A 24 2.97 8.79 0.25
CA LYS A 24 4.26 8.50 0.85
C LYS A 24 4.21 7.21 1.67
N GLN A 25 3.18 7.04 2.49
CA GLN A 25 3.03 5.83 3.30
C GLN A 25 2.92 4.59 2.41
N ILE A 26 2.12 4.67 1.37
CA ILE A 26 1.94 3.55 0.45
C ILE A 26 3.24 3.26 -0.30
N ALA A 27 3.89 4.31 -0.81
CA ALA A 27 5.14 4.16 -1.55
C ALA A 27 6.23 3.54 -0.69
N ASP A 28 6.37 4.00 0.54
CA ASP A 28 7.38 3.46 1.46
C ASP A 28 7.10 2.00 1.78
N PHE A 29 5.84 1.65 1.99
CA PHE A 29 5.47 0.26 2.29
C PHE A 29 5.73 -0.66 1.10
N CYS A 30 5.36 -0.21 -0.09
CA CYS A 30 5.48 -1.03 -1.30
C CYS A 30 6.85 -0.94 -1.97
N LYS A 31 7.75 -0.09 -1.44
CA LYS A 31 9.07 0.17 -2.01
C LYS A 31 8.97 0.72 -3.42
N LEU A 32 8.02 1.61 -3.63
CA LEU A 32 7.78 2.31 -4.88
C LEU A 32 8.00 3.81 -4.69
N HIS A 33 8.07 4.55 -5.78
CA HIS A 33 8.14 6.02 -5.71
C HIS A 33 6.74 6.61 -5.58
N GLU A 34 6.65 7.77 -4.92
CA GLU A 34 5.37 8.45 -4.77
C GLU A 34 4.74 8.78 -6.14
N VAL A 35 5.58 9.05 -7.14
CA VAL A 35 5.11 9.32 -8.50
C VAL A 35 4.33 8.12 -9.06
N GLU A 36 4.79 6.92 -8.75
CA GLU A 36 4.09 5.71 -9.17
C GLU A 36 2.73 5.59 -8.49
N ILE A 37 2.70 5.91 -7.19
CA ILE A 37 1.44 5.87 -6.44
C ILE A 37 0.46 6.91 -6.98
N GLN A 38 0.95 8.09 -7.30
CA GLN A 38 0.10 9.12 -7.89
C GLN A 38 -0.44 8.68 -9.24
N GLY A 39 0.39 8.04 -10.06
CA GLY A 39 -0.06 7.50 -11.34
C GLY A 39 -1.14 6.45 -11.19
N ILE A 40 -1.05 5.63 -10.13
CA ILE A 40 -2.09 4.65 -9.82
C ILE A 40 -3.40 5.37 -9.46
N ALA A 41 -3.30 6.41 -8.62
CA ALA A 41 -4.49 7.17 -8.21
C ALA A 41 -5.15 7.88 -9.39
N ASP A 42 -4.34 8.33 -10.35
CA ASP A 42 -4.82 9.01 -11.55
C ASP A 42 -5.35 8.03 -12.61
N GLY A 43 -5.16 6.74 -12.40
CA GLY A 43 -5.60 5.72 -13.35
C GLY A 43 -4.70 5.57 -14.58
N GLU A 44 -3.51 6.17 -14.56
CA GLU A 44 -2.57 6.10 -15.67
C GLU A 44 -1.64 4.91 -15.60
N VAL A 45 -1.33 4.48 -14.40
CA VAL A 45 -0.43 3.36 -14.14
C VAL A 45 -1.27 2.21 -13.60
N ALA A 46 -0.77 1.00 -13.76
CA ALA A 46 -1.41 -0.21 -13.22
C ALA A 46 -2.75 -0.55 -13.88
N LYS A 47 -2.97 -0.08 -15.11
CA LYS A 47 -4.14 -0.49 -15.87
C LYS A 47 -4.10 -1.99 -16.07
N GLY A 48 -5.20 -2.65 -15.75
CA GLY A 48 -5.28 -4.10 -15.88
C GLY A 48 -4.66 -4.87 -14.72
N ILE A 49 -4.04 -4.19 -13.77
CA ILE A 49 -3.54 -4.85 -12.57
C ILE A 49 -4.69 -5.02 -11.59
N LYS A 50 -4.92 -6.26 -11.17
CA LYS A 50 -5.97 -6.56 -10.22
C LYS A 50 -5.48 -6.23 -8.82
N ALA A 51 -6.28 -5.48 -8.06
CA ALA A 51 -5.93 -5.11 -6.70
C ALA A 51 -5.75 -6.36 -5.82
N TYR A 52 -4.70 -6.35 -5.00
CA TYR A 52 -4.38 -7.46 -4.12
C TYR A 52 -4.53 -7.00 -2.67
N ASN A 53 -5.47 -7.61 -1.96
CA ASN A 53 -5.81 -7.21 -0.60
C ASN A 53 -4.76 -7.72 0.40
N PRO A 54 -3.95 -6.81 0.98
CA PRO A 54 -2.90 -7.23 1.92
C PRO A 54 -3.43 -7.72 3.26
N ILE A 55 -4.67 -7.41 3.59
CA ILE A 55 -5.28 -7.90 4.83
C ILE A 55 -5.57 -9.40 4.69
N ILE A 56 -6.17 -9.79 3.57
CA ILE A 56 -6.50 -11.19 3.31
C ILE A 56 -5.22 -12.02 3.20
N SER A 57 -4.19 -11.47 2.58
CA SER A 57 -2.92 -12.19 2.42
C SER A 57 -2.10 -12.27 3.71
N GLY A 58 -2.49 -11.51 4.74
CA GLY A 58 -1.80 -11.49 6.01
C GLY A 58 -0.61 -10.57 6.09
N GLN A 59 -0.39 -9.72 5.11
CA GLN A 59 0.74 -8.78 5.11
C GLN A 59 0.49 -7.56 5.97
N LEU A 60 -0.78 -7.13 6.06
CA LEU A 60 -1.17 -6.02 6.93
C LEU A 60 -2.40 -6.42 7.73
N SER A 61 -2.55 -5.82 8.90
CA SER A 61 -3.78 -5.95 9.66
C SER A 61 -4.63 -4.70 9.42
N LYS A 62 -5.93 -4.85 9.62
CA LYS A 62 -6.84 -3.71 9.52
C LYS A 62 -6.47 -2.64 10.55
N GLU A 63 -6.03 -3.06 11.73
CA GLU A 63 -5.60 -2.13 12.77
C GLU A 63 -4.38 -1.32 12.34
N GLU A 64 -3.43 -1.97 11.67
CA GLU A 64 -2.23 -1.30 11.20
C GLU A 64 -2.59 -0.21 10.19
N ILE A 65 -3.46 -0.51 9.26
CA ILE A 65 -3.93 0.46 8.27
C ILE A 65 -4.65 1.62 8.96
N ASP A 66 -5.50 1.30 9.92
CA ASP A 66 -6.28 2.30 10.65
C ASP A 66 -5.37 3.26 11.42
N LEU A 67 -4.38 2.72 12.13
CA LEU A 67 -3.42 3.53 12.88
C LEU A 67 -2.63 4.45 11.97
N SER A 68 -2.17 3.93 10.84
CA SER A 68 -1.38 4.72 9.89
C SER A 68 -2.23 5.75 9.16
N SER A 69 -3.51 5.48 8.96
CA SER A 69 -4.40 6.44 8.30
C SER A 69 -4.68 7.65 9.20
N LYS A 70 -4.55 7.48 10.50
CA LYS A 70 -4.73 8.56 11.47
C LYS A 70 -3.48 9.40 11.68
N ASP A 71 -2.33 8.89 11.27
CA ASP A 71 -1.05 9.56 11.44
C ASP A 71 -0.23 9.42 10.16
N ALA A 72 -0.18 10.49 9.38
CA ALA A 72 0.51 10.51 8.09
C ALA A 72 2.01 10.26 8.21
N ASN A 73 2.58 10.46 9.40
CA ASN A 73 4.00 10.24 9.63
C ASN A 73 4.32 8.82 10.10
N ARG A 74 3.31 8.01 10.33
CA ARG A 74 3.50 6.64 10.80
C ARG A 74 3.63 5.69 9.61
N PRO A 75 4.78 5.03 9.44
CA PRO A 75 4.95 4.10 8.33
C PRO A 75 4.14 2.84 8.54
N LEU A 76 3.70 2.23 7.44
CA LEU A 76 3.10 0.92 7.49
C LEU A 76 4.20 -0.12 7.71
N VAL A 77 3.89 -1.14 8.50
CA VAL A 77 4.84 -2.21 8.79
C VAL A 77 4.19 -3.54 8.42
N ILE A 78 4.93 -4.36 7.68
CA ILE A 78 4.46 -5.69 7.33
C ILE A 78 4.30 -6.51 8.60
N LYS A 79 3.15 -7.16 8.72
CA LYS A 79 2.88 -8.03 9.85
C LYS A 79 3.81 -9.23 9.79
N SER A 80 4.60 -9.42 10.84
CA SER A 80 5.42 -10.62 10.92
C SER A 80 4.61 -11.72 11.59
N SER A 81 4.69 -12.88 11.01
CA SER A 81 4.00 -14.06 11.52
C SER A 81 4.87 -14.81 12.50
#